data_8e474d03b40bb8e61a5aa32095c6eea0
#
_entry.id   8e474d03b40bb8e61a5aa32095c6eea0
#
_cell.length_a   1.000
_cell.length_b   1.000
_cell.length_c   1.000
_cell.angle_alpha   90.00
_cell.angle_beta   90.00
_cell.angle_gamma   90.00
#
_symmetry.space_group_name_H-M   'P 1'
#
loop_
_entity.id
_entity.type
_entity.pdbx_description
1 polymer ?
#
loop_
_entity_poly.entity_id
_entity_poly.type
_entity_poly.pdbx_seq_one_letter_code
_entity_poly.pdbx_strand_id
1 'polypeptide(L)'
;TLSMCGTFLVRSGILNSVHTFANDPARGIFILIFLFALIVLSLGIFFIFHKENNKSSNNFFWLSRETSILINNWFMMYFLAVVLIGTVYPIFLDVISSEKISVGPPFYQKLIVPFLIPFLLFMSLGPRLKWIKSKIENKNSLIITFIISVMLTFFIIKNLTADLLFYTVLISAAFFLFFTTLKELFIKKFNNISQTVSHFGFSLLILSILFNSILSSEIITNIKIGERYDYNKGEIFFKKIEE
;
A
#
# COMPACT_ATOMS: atom_id res chain seq x y z
N THR A 1 7.29 -9.47 -14.52
CA THR A 1 6.33 -9.12 -15.61
C THR A 1 5.58 -7.83 -15.31
N LEU A 2 4.85 -7.69 -14.17
CA LEU A 2 4.05 -6.49 -13.86
C LEU A 2 4.89 -5.20 -13.76
N SER A 3 6.11 -5.26 -13.23
CA SER A 3 7.03 -4.10 -13.21
C SER A 3 7.40 -3.64 -14.62
N MET A 4 7.65 -4.58 -15.53
CA MET A 4 7.93 -4.28 -16.94
C MET A 4 6.70 -3.73 -17.67
N CYS A 5 5.50 -4.23 -17.32
CA CYS A 5 4.24 -3.67 -17.82
C CYS A 5 4.06 -2.21 -17.40
N GLY A 6 4.33 -1.88 -16.14
CA GLY A 6 4.30 -0.50 -15.64
C GLY A 6 5.31 0.39 -16.37
N THR A 7 6.55 -0.10 -16.59
CA THR A 7 7.59 0.62 -17.34
C THR A 7 7.15 0.85 -18.79
N PHE A 8 6.54 -0.14 -19.43
CA PHE A 8 5.97 0.01 -20.77
C PHE A 8 4.90 1.10 -20.81
N LEU A 9 3.93 1.08 -19.90
CA LEU A 9 2.85 2.06 -19.86
C LEU A 9 3.36 3.50 -19.72
N VAL A 10 4.39 3.72 -18.88
CA VAL A 10 4.98 5.06 -18.68
C VAL A 10 5.80 5.51 -19.90
N ARG A 11 6.54 4.59 -20.57
CA ARG A 11 7.43 4.91 -21.68
C ARG A 11 6.75 4.97 -23.04
N SER A 12 5.64 4.23 -23.22
CA SER A 12 4.92 4.17 -24.51
C SER A 12 4.16 5.46 -24.86
N GLY A 13 3.94 6.35 -23.87
CA GLY A 13 3.14 7.56 -24.08
C GLY A 13 1.63 7.32 -24.10
N ILE A 14 1.19 6.10 -23.76
CA ILE A 14 -0.24 5.75 -23.68
C ILE A 14 -0.90 6.46 -22.47
N LEU A 15 -0.12 6.69 -21.40
CA LEU A 15 -0.60 7.39 -20.21
C LEU A 15 -0.48 8.90 -20.34
N ASN A 16 -1.57 9.62 -20.27
CA ASN A 16 -1.60 11.07 -20.05
C ASN A 16 -1.34 11.37 -18.56
N SER A 17 -0.10 11.32 -18.14
CA SER A 17 0.31 11.56 -16.74
C SER A 17 1.46 12.55 -16.68
N VAL A 18 1.56 13.31 -15.61
CA VAL A 18 2.71 14.17 -15.30
C VAL A 18 4.05 13.40 -15.23
N HIS A 19 3.99 12.08 -15.13
CA HIS A 19 5.15 11.19 -15.11
C HIS A 19 5.59 10.73 -16.51
N THR A 20 4.93 11.14 -17.59
CA THR A 20 5.24 10.75 -18.98
C THR A 20 6.22 11.69 -19.69
N PHE A 21 6.98 12.49 -18.91
CA PHE A 21 7.99 13.42 -19.45
C PHE A 21 9.14 12.77 -20.24
N ALA A 22 9.28 11.45 -20.18
CA ALA A 22 10.28 10.67 -20.94
C ALA A 22 9.63 9.77 -22.00
N ASN A 23 8.68 10.32 -22.75
CA ASN A 23 7.95 9.60 -23.79
C ASN A 23 8.89 9.22 -24.93
N ASP A 24 9.06 7.92 -25.17
CA ASP A 24 9.87 7.35 -26.26
C ASP A 24 9.19 6.10 -26.82
N PRO A 25 8.38 6.25 -27.89
CA PRO A 25 7.63 5.14 -28.47
C PRO A 25 8.52 3.99 -28.96
N ALA A 26 9.71 4.27 -29.45
CA ALA A 26 10.62 3.24 -29.95
C ALA A 26 11.13 2.33 -28.83
N ARG A 27 11.51 2.91 -27.69
CA ARG A 27 11.85 2.14 -26.47
C ARG A 27 10.64 1.45 -25.87
N GLY A 28 9.45 2.05 -25.99
CA GLY A 28 8.19 1.43 -25.61
C GLY A 28 7.94 0.12 -26.34
N ILE A 29 8.10 0.09 -27.66
CA ILE A 29 7.94 -1.12 -28.48
C ILE A 29 8.97 -2.18 -28.09
N PHE A 30 10.23 -1.81 -27.87
CA PHE A 30 11.25 -2.75 -27.41
C PHE A 30 10.88 -3.42 -26.07
N ILE A 31 10.41 -2.63 -25.12
CA ILE A 31 9.96 -3.13 -23.79
C ILE A 31 8.75 -4.07 -23.95
N LEU A 32 7.82 -3.75 -24.85
CA LEU A 32 6.65 -4.60 -25.14
C LEU A 32 7.05 -5.96 -25.70
N ILE A 33 7.94 -6.00 -26.68
CA ILE A 33 8.47 -7.24 -27.28
C ILE A 33 9.18 -8.08 -26.20
N PHE A 34 10.02 -7.43 -25.38
CA PHE A 34 10.72 -8.11 -24.31
C PHE A 34 9.75 -8.66 -23.25
N LEU A 35 8.73 -7.90 -22.87
CA LEU A 35 7.67 -8.35 -21.96
C LEU A 35 6.92 -9.56 -22.53
N PHE A 36 6.55 -9.51 -23.80
CA PHE A 36 5.89 -10.63 -24.47
C PHE A 36 6.76 -11.89 -24.46
N ALA A 37 8.04 -11.76 -24.81
CA ALA A 37 8.98 -12.88 -24.77
C ALA A 37 9.11 -13.48 -23.36
N LEU A 38 9.18 -12.65 -22.31
CA LEU A 38 9.22 -13.11 -20.92
C LEU A 38 7.94 -13.86 -20.52
N ILE A 39 6.78 -13.38 -20.94
CA ILE A 39 5.50 -14.05 -20.64
C ILE A 39 5.44 -15.41 -21.33
N VAL A 40 5.75 -15.46 -22.63
CA VAL A 40 5.73 -16.71 -23.40
C VAL A 40 6.72 -17.73 -22.83
N LEU A 41 7.94 -17.29 -22.49
CA LEU A 41 8.95 -18.14 -21.88
C LEU A 41 8.50 -18.68 -20.52
N SER A 42 7.96 -17.81 -19.66
CA SER A 42 7.48 -18.17 -18.32
C SER A 42 6.33 -19.18 -18.39
N LEU A 43 5.35 -18.94 -19.26
CA LEU A 43 4.24 -19.86 -19.47
C LEU A 43 4.71 -21.18 -20.08
N GLY A 44 5.61 -21.14 -21.05
CA GLY A 44 6.20 -22.32 -21.65
C GLY A 44 6.90 -23.21 -20.61
N ILE A 45 7.76 -22.63 -19.78
CA ILE A 45 8.42 -23.33 -18.68
C ILE A 45 7.38 -23.90 -17.70
N PHE A 46 6.38 -23.11 -17.34
CA PHE A 46 5.33 -23.55 -16.43
C PHE A 46 4.59 -24.78 -16.99
N PHE A 47 4.12 -24.76 -18.22
CA PHE A 47 3.37 -25.88 -18.82
C PHE A 47 4.23 -27.11 -19.06
N ILE A 48 5.52 -26.94 -19.41
CA ILE A 48 6.45 -28.08 -19.65
C ILE A 48 6.80 -28.78 -18.34
N PHE A 49 7.04 -28.02 -17.27
CA PHE A 49 7.52 -28.58 -15.99
C PHE A 49 6.45 -28.73 -14.93
N HIS A 50 5.20 -28.33 -15.24
CA HIS A 50 4.11 -28.49 -14.29
C HIS A 50 3.82 -29.97 -14.07
N LYS A 51 4.12 -30.47 -12.87
CA LYS A 51 3.70 -31.79 -12.40
C LYS A 51 2.51 -31.64 -11.48
N GLU A 52 1.42 -32.34 -11.80
CA GLU A 52 0.30 -32.45 -10.87
C GLU A 52 0.70 -33.23 -9.62
N ASN A 53 1.14 -32.52 -8.59
CA ASN A 53 1.37 -33.11 -7.27
C ASN A 53 0.03 -33.17 -6.51
N ASN A 54 -0.87 -34.07 -6.94
CA ASN A 54 -2.19 -34.28 -6.35
C ASN A 54 -2.19 -34.96 -4.98
N LYS A 55 -1.07 -35.02 -4.26
CA LYS A 55 -0.94 -35.70 -2.97
C LYS A 55 -0.55 -34.75 -1.84
N SER A 56 -1.30 -33.71 -1.60
CA SER A 56 -1.21 -33.03 -0.31
C SER A 56 -2.59 -32.75 0.26
N SER A 57 -3.17 -33.76 0.90
CA SER A 57 -4.25 -33.55 1.87
C SER A 57 -3.67 -32.92 3.15
N ASN A 58 -2.96 -31.81 3.03
CA ASN A 58 -2.53 -31.06 4.20
C ASN A 58 -3.72 -30.28 4.73
N ASN A 59 -4.48 -30.89 5.62
CA ASN A 59 -5.49 -30.21 6.40
C ASN A 59 -4.79 -29.25 7.36
N PHE A 60 -4.63 -27.99 6.94
CA PHE A 60 -4.18 -26.94 7.83
C PHE A 60 -5.38 -26.29 8.51
N PHE A 61 -5.19 -25.86 9.75
CA PHE A 61 -6.23 -25.21 10.54
C PHE A 61 -6.32 -23.72 10.21
N TRP A 62 -7.48 -23.14 10.45
CA TRP A 62 -7.70 -21.68 10.30
C TRP A 62 -6.68 -20.84 11.06
N LEU A 63 -6.26 -21.29 12.24
CA LEU A 63 -5.20 -20.64 13.00
C LEU A 63 -3.87 -21.32 12.72
N SER A 64 -3.29 -21.03 11.56
CA SER A 64 -2.02 -21.56 11.10
C SER A 64 -1.24 -20.53 10.30
N ARG A 65 0.06 -20.75 10.13
CA ARG A 65 0.92 -19.87 9.33
C ARG A 65 0.55 -19.92 7.86
N GLU A 66 0.13 -21.08 7.36
CA GLU A 66 -0.34 -21.27 5.98
C GLU A 66 -1.55 -20.38 5.69
N THR A 67 -2.55 -20.41 6.56
CA THR A 67 -3.74 -19.56 6.42
C THR A 67 -3.37 -18.06 6.45
N SER A 68 -2.44 -17.67 7.32
CA SER A 68 -1.95 -16.29 7.37
C SER A 68 -1.28 -15.86 6.06
N ILE A 69 -0.49 -16.73 5.43
CA ILE A 69 0.13 -16.46 4.13
C ILE A 69 -0.93 -16.36 3.02
N LEU A 70 -1.93 -17.24 3.02
CA LEU A 70 -3.03 -17.17 2.06
C LEU A 70 -3.83 -15.86 2.19
N ILE A 71 -4.15 -15.45 3.42
CA ILE A 71 -4.84 -14.18 3.69
C ILE A 71 -3.98 -13.00 3.22
N ASN A 72 -2.67 -13.01 3.51
CA ASN A 72 -1.75 -11.99 3.01
C ASN A 72 -1.75 -11.91 1.48
N ASN A 73 -1.65 -13.04 0.80
CA ASN A 73 -1.69 -13.10 -0.67
C ASN A 73 -3.01 -12.56 -1.21
N TRP A 74 -4.13 -12.85 -0.54
CA TRP A 74 -5.43 -12.31 -0.92
C TRP A 74 -5.47 -10.78 -0.83
N PHE A 75 -4.96 -10.17 0.26
CA PHE A 75 -4.85 -8.72 0.36
C PHE A 75 -3.93 -8.13 -0.71
N MET A 76 -2.79 -8.77 -0.99
CA MET A 76 -1.88 -8.32 -2.04
C MET A 76 -2.53 -8.36 -3.43
N MET A 77 -3.29 -9.41 -3.73
CA MET A 77 -4.05 -9.51 -4.98
C MET A 77 -5.15 -8.46 -5.07
N TYR A 78 -5.83 -8.16 -3.96
CA TYR A 78 -6.82 -7.09 -3.91
C TYR A 78 -6.19 -5.73 -4.19
N PHE A 79 -5.11 -5.38 -3.52
CA PHE A 79 -4.40 -4.10 -3.74
C PHE A 79 -3.87 -3.99 -5.17
N LEU A 80 -3.32 -5.08 -5.70
CA LEU A 80 -2.91 -5.15 -7.10
C LEU A 80 -4.07 -4.88 -8.04
N ALA A 81 -5.23 -5.51 -7.83
CA ALA A 81 -6.41 -5.34 -8.66
C ALA A 81 -6.92 -3.88 -8.63
N VAL A 82 -6.98 -3.26 -7.45
CA VAL A 82 -7.38 -1.85 -7.30
C VAL A 82 -6.43 -0.93 -8.07
N VAL A 83 -5.12 -1.11 -7.92
CA VAL A 83 -4.12 -0.28 -8.61
C VAL A 83 -4.18 -0.53 -10.13
N LEU A 84 -4.30 -1.78 -10.56
CA LEU A 84 -4.38 -2.12 -11.97
C LEU A 84 -5.63 -1.53 -12.63
N ILE A 85 -6.79 -1.68 -12.00
CA ILE A 85 -8.04 -1.10 -12.50
C ILE A 85 -7.94 0.43 -12.55
N GLY A 86 -7.49 1.07 -11.48
CA GLY A 86 -7.33 2.53 -11.44
C GLY A 86 -6.35 3.07 -12.49
N THR A 87 -5.37 2.26 -12.91
CA THR A 87 -4.38 2.65 -13.93
C THR A 87 -4.87 2.36 -15.36
N VAL A 88 -5.49 1.21 -15.59
CA VAL A 88 -5.87 0.75 -16.94
C VAL A 88 -7.23 1.32 -17.35
N TYR A 89 -8.17 1.51 -16.42
CA TYR A 89 -9.51 1.97 -16.71
C TYR A 89 -9.56 3.32 -17.45
N PRO A 90 -8.81 4.37 -17.06
CA PRO A 90 -8.78 5.62 -17.82
C PRO A 90 -8.29 5.45 -19.26
N ILE A 91 -7.28 4.59 -19.49
CA ILE A 91 -6.74 4.32 -20.81
C ILE A 91 -7.82 3.66 -21.70
N PHE A 92 -8.53 2.69 -21.09
CA PHE A 92 -9.58 1.96 -21.81
C PHE A 92 -10.74 2.89 -22.21
N LEU A 93 -11.13 3.82 -21.35
CA LEU A 93 -12.15 4.81 -21.64
C LEU A 93 -11.72 5.80 -22.72
N ASP A 94 -10.49 6.29 -22.70
CA ASP A 94 -9.96 7.21 -23.69
C ASP A 94 -10.01 6.60 -25.12
N VAL A 95 -9.80 5.28 -25.21
CA VAL A 95 -9.87 4.55 -26.50
C VAL A 95 -11.32 4.35 -26.97
N ILE A 96 -12.26 4.08 -26.07
CA ILE A 96 -13.63 3.72 -26.46
C ILE A 96 -14.55 4.94 -26.59
N SER A 97 -14.48 5.87 -25.63
CA SER A 97 -15.44 6.99 -25.53
C SER A 97 -14.81 8.34 -25.82
N SER A 98 -13.49 8.43 -26.04
CA SER A 98 -12.74 9.69 -26.14
C SER A 98 -12.90 10.60 -24.92
N GLU A 99 -13.43 10.09 -23.81
CA GLU A 99 -13.55 10.78 -22.54
C GLU A 99 -12.24 10.66 -21.74
N LYS A 100 -11.65 11.80 -21.40
CA LYS A 100 -10.43 11.84 -20.58
C LYS A 100 -10.82 11.88 -19.11
N ILE A 101 -10.75 10.74 -18.45
CA ILE A 101 -10.96 10.62 -17.01
C ILE A 101 -9.61 10.43 -16.32
N SER A 102 -9.39 11.18 -15.23
CA SER A 102 -8.23 11.03 -14.36
C SER A 102 -8.64 10.36 -13.06
N VAL A 103 -7.98 9.26 -12.70
CA VAL A 103 -8.15 8.57 -11.42
C VAL A 103 -7.13 9.12 -10.42
N GLY A 104 -7.61 9.86 -9.42
CA GLY A 104 -6.79 10.52 -8.43
C GLY A 104 -6.73 9.79 -7.07
N PRO A 105 -6.00 10.36 -6.10
CA PRO A 105 -5.83 9.81 -4.74
C PRO A 105 -7.13 9.41 -4.03
N PRO A 106 -8.26 10.14 -4.16
CA PRO A 106 -9.51 9.78 -3.48
C PRO A 106 -10.05 8.39 -3.85
N PHE A 107 -9.84 7.95 -5.10
CA PHE A 107 -10.24 6.62 -5.55
C PHE A 107 -9.47 5.53 -4.78
N TYR A 108 -8.16 5.65 -4.72
CA TYR A 108 -7.30 4.68 -4.02
C TYR A 108 -7.55 4.69 -2.51
N GLN A 109 -7.73 5.87 -1.92
CA GLN A 109 -8.03 6.00 -0.50
C GLN A 109 -9.33 5.27 -0.13
N LYS A 110 -10.39 5.46 -0.91
CA LYS A 110 -11.70 4.82 -0.66
C LYS A 110 -11.65 3.29 -0.72
N LEU A 111 -10.83 2.73 -1.61
CA LEU A 111 -10.76 1.29 -1.83
C LEU A 111 -9.66 0.62 -1.01
N ILE A 112 -8.49 1.22 -0.85
CA ILE A 112 -7.35 0.58 -0.18
C ILE A 112 -7.45 0.73 1.34
N VAL A 113 -7.77 1.92 1.84
CA VAL A 113 -7.63 2.22 3.28
C VAL A 113 -8.53 1.36 4.18
N PRO A 114 -9.79 1.06 3.85
CA PRO A 114 -10.60 0.14 4.67
C PRO A 114 -10.01 -1.26 4.79
N PHE A 115 -9.39 -1.76 3.72
CA PHE A 115 -8.75 -3.08 3.69
C PHE A 115 -7.33 -3.07 4.29
N LEU A 116 -6.70 -1.90 4.40
CA LEU A 116 -5.42 -1.74 5.06
C LEU A 116 -5.52 -2.06 6.58
N ILE A 117 -6.63 -1.72 7.23
CA ILE A 117 -6.84 -1.98 8.65
C ILE A 117 -6.74 -3.49 8.98
N PRO A 118 -7.59 -4.36 8.43
CA PRO A 118 -7.46 -5.79 8.68
C PRO A 118 -6.13 -6.36 8.20
N PHE A 119 -5.58 -5.87 7.10
CA PHE A 119 -4.27 -6.26 6.61
C PHE A 119 -3.16 -6.04 7.66
N LEU A 120 -3.09 -4.85 8.27
CA LEU A 120 -2.11 -4.53 9.33
C LEU A 120 -2.29 -5.43 10.56
N LEU A 121 -3.53 -5.72 10.94
CA LEU A 121 -3.82 -6.63 12.05
C LEU A 121 -3.36 -8.07 11.75
N PHE A 122 -3.65 -8.61 10.57
CA PHE A 122 -3.17 -9.93 10.16
C PHE A 122 -1.65 -9.96 10.03
N MET A 123 -1.03 -8.90 9.51
CA MET A 123 0.42 -8.77 9.41
C MET A 123 1.11 -8.79 10.76
N SER A 124 0.48 -8.24 11.81
CA SER A 124 1.00 -8.27 13.18
C SER A 124 0.89 -9.66 13.85
N LEU A 125 -0.10 -10.47 13.46
CA LEU A 125 -0.36 -11.78 14.04
C LEU A 125 0.33 -12.92 13.30
N GLY A 126 0.42 -12.85 11.97
CA GLY A 126 0.91 -13.91 11.09
C GLY A 126 2.27 -14.50 11.47
N PRO A 127 3.31 -13.68 11.74
CA PRO A 127 4.65 -14.16 12.11
C PRO A 127 4.69 -15.01 13.39
N ARG A 128 3.68 -14.90 14.23
CA ARG A 128 3.57 -15.60 15.52
C ARG A 128 2.90 -16.96 15.42
N LEU A 129 2.28 -17.25 14.28
CA LEU A 129 1.61 -18.53 14.05
C LEU A 129 2.61 -19.61 13.67
N LYS A 130 2.34 -20.83 14.16
CA LYS A 130 3.09 -22.04 13.81
C LYS A 130 2.46 -22.71 12.58
N TRP A 131 3.23 -23.57 11.92
CA TRP A 131 2.76 -24.37 10.79
C TRP A 131 1.69 -25.39 11.24
N ILE A 132 0.79 -25.73 10.33
CA ILE A 132 -0.29 -26.70 10.44
C ILE A 132 -1.34 -26.29 11.48
N LYS A 133 -0.98 -26.14 12.74
CA LYS A 133 -1.86 -25.77 13.85
C LYS A 133 -1.13 -24.89 14.83
N SER A 134 -1.72 -23.76 15.16
CA SER A 134 -1.18 -22.81 16.12
C SER A 134 -2.14 -22.52 17.25
N LYS A 135 -1.56 -22.18 18.40
CA LYS A 135 -2.26 -21.44 19.47
C LYS A 135 -1.57 -20.09 19.61
N ILE A 136 -2.33 -19.04 19.78
CA ILE A 136 -1.75 -17.71 20.01
C ILE A 136 -1.09 -17.74 21.40
N GLU A 137 0.23 -17.71 21.40
CA GLU A 137 1.04 -17.62 22.62
C GLU A 137 0.99 -16.17 23.15
N ASN A 138 1.06 -16.00 24.47
CA ASN A 138 1.09 -14.69 25.12
C ASN A 138 -0.06 -13.74 24.75
N LYS A 139 -1.29 -14.24 24.69
CA LYS A 139 -2.49 -13.47 24.38
C LYS A 139 -2.59 -12.18 25.21
N ASN A 140 -2.31 -12.24 26.51
CA ASN A 140 -2.36 -11.06 27.39
C ASN A 140 -1.41 -9.96 26.93
N SER A 141 -0.20 -10.32 26.50
CA SER A 141 0.76 -9.36 25.96
C SER A 141 0.26 -8.70 24.67
N LEU A 142 -0.40 -9.45 23.78
CA LEU A 142 -0.98 -8.88 22.55
C LEU A 142 -2.12 -7.92 22.88
N ILE A 143 -3.02 -8.31 23.80
CA ILE A 143 -4.13 -7.47 24.24
C ILE A 143 -3.61 -6.16 24.87
N ILE A 144 -2.61 -6.24 25.75
CA ILE A 144 -1.99 -5.06 26.36
C ILE A 144 -1.37 -4.15 25.30
N THR A 145 -0.62 -4.72 24.35
CA THR A 145 -0.02 -3.95 23.25
C THR A 145 -1.09 -3.27 22.38
N PHE A 146 -2.20 -3.95 22.12
CA PHE A 146 -3.31 -3.39 21.36
C PHE A 146 -3.97 -2.23 22.12
N ILE A 147 -4.25 -2.40 23.42
CA ILE A 147 -4.82 -1.34 24.28
C ILE A 147 -3.89 -0.12 24.32
N ILE A 148 -2.57 -0.33 24.49
CA ILE A 148 -1.58 0.76 24.48
C ILE A 148 -1.62 1.49 23.13
N SER A 149 -1.69 0.77 22.02
CA SER A 149 -1.76 1.35 20.67
C SER A 149 -3.01 2.23 20.50
N VAL A 150 -4.16 1.75 20.96
CA VAL A 150 -5.43 2.52 20.91
C VAL A 150 -5.36 3.76 21.81
N MET A 151 -4.88 3.62 23.04
CA MET A 151 -4.77 4.75 23.98
C MET A 151 -3.82 5.83 23.46
N LEU A 152 -2.65 5.42 22.95
CA LEU A 152 -1.68 6.35 22.38
C LEU A 152 -2.27 7.10 21.18
N THR A 153 -2.92 6.37 20.28
CA THR A 153 -3.58 6.96 19.12
C THR A 153 -4.66 7.95 19.53
N PHE A 154 -5.51 7.58 20.44
CA PHE A 154 -6.57 8.48 20.93
C PHE A 154 -6.00 9.75 21.55
N PHE A 155 -4.91 9.64 22.32
CA PHE A 155 -4.24 10.79 22.90
C PHE A 155 -3.66 11.74 21.84
N ILE A 156 -3.08 11.19 20.76
CA ILE A 156 -2.51 11.97 19.66
C ILE A 156 -3.61 12.66 18.85
N ILE A 157 -4.68 11.94 18.51
CA ILE A 157 -5.71 12.44 17.59
C ILE A 157 -6.71 13.37 18.26
N LYS A 158 -6.95 13.25 19.55
CA LYS A 158 -7.96 14.03 20.29
C LYS A 158 -7.95 15.55 19.97
N ASN A 159 -6.79 16.10 19.66
CA ASN A 159 -6.60 17.52 19.39
C ASN A 159 -6.46 17.89 17.91
N LEU A 160 -6.55 16.91 16.97
CA LEU A 160 -6.10 17.11 15.61
C LEU A 160 -7.19 17.06 14.53
N THR A 161 -8.26 16.28 14.68
CA THR A 161 -9.19 16.03 13.56
C THR A 161 -10.66 15.90 13.95
N ALA A 162 -11.55 16.17 12.97
CA ALA A 162 -13.00 15.95 13.08
C ALA A 162 -13.41 14.49 12.86
N ASP A 163 -12.72 13.74 11.97
CA ASP A 163 -13.01 12.32 11.67
C ASP A 163 -12.29 11.38 12.64
N LEU A 164 -12.55 11.56 13.91
CA LEU A 164 -11.83 10.92 15.01
C LEU A 164 -11.83 9.37 14.91
N LEU A 165 -12.96 8.77 14.59
CA LEU A 165 -13.15 7.32 14.69
C LEU A 165 -12.32 6.54 13.65
N PHE A 166 -12.39 6.95 12.41
CA PHE A 166 -11.73 6.26 11.29
C PHE A 166 -10.20 6.32 11.41
N TYR A 167 -9.66 7.53 11.62
CA TYR A 167 -8.21 7.70 11.82
C TYR A 167 -7.71 6.99 13.08
N THR A 168 -8.50 6.95 14.15
CA THR A 168 -8.14 6.24 15.37
C THR A 168 -7.96 4.74 15.09
N VAL A 169 -8.89 4.11 14.39
CA VAL A 169 -8.80 2.67 14.08
C VAL A 169 -7.59 2.37 13.18
N LEU A 170 -7.38 3.17 12.14
CA LEU A 170 -6.29 2.96 11.19
C LEU A 170 -4.91 3.13 11.83
N ILE A 171 -4.70 4.23 12.57
CA ILE A 171 -3.42 4.52 13.22
C ILE A 171 -3.16 3.54 14.37
N SER A 172 -4.20 3.13 15.11
CA SER A 172 -4.04 2.13 16.16
C SER A 172 -3.61 0.77 15.59
N ALA A 173 -4.11 0.37 14.43
CA ALA A 173 -3.66 -0.84 13.74
C ALA A 173 -2.18 -0.73 13.31
N ALA A 174 -1.76 0.44 12.81
CA ALA A 174 -0.37 0.70 12.45
C ALA A 174 0.56 0.72 13.66
N PHE A 175 0.18 1.37 14.78
CA PHE A 175 0.92 1.29 16.04
C PHE A 175 0.96 -0.11 16.62
N PHE A 176 -0.12 -0.86 16.50
CA PHE A 176 -0.13 -2.25 16.96
C PHE A 176 0.90 -3.09 16.20
N LEU A 177 0.98 -2.95 14.89
CA LEU A 177 2.03 -3.59 14.09
C LEU A 177 3.43 -3.10 14.51
N PHE A 178 3.61 -1.80 14.69
CA PHE A 178 4.86 -1.19 15.11
C PHE A 178 5.35 -1.74 16.46
N PHE A 179 4.54 -1.69 17.50
CA PHE A 179 4.93 -2.17 18.83
C PHE A 179 5.09 -3.68 18.90
N THR A 180 4.31 -4.45 18.14
CA THR A 180 4.48 -5.90 18.09
C THR A 180 5.79 -6.28 17.42
N THR A 181 6.19 -5.61 16.35
CA THR A 181 7.45 -5.86 15.64
C THR A 181 8.64 -5.34 16.45
N LEU A 182 8.53 -4.15 17.05
CA LEU A 182 9.54 -3.59 17.94
C LEU A 182 9.85 -4.54 19.10
N LYS A 183 8.80 -5.08 19.73
CA LYS A 183 8.96 -6.06 20.81
C LYS A 183 9.67 -7.34 20.33
N GLU A 184 9.39 -7.80 19.11
CA GLU A 184 10.08 -8.96 18.54
C GLU A 184 11.57 -8.70 18.28
N LEU A 185 11.94 -7.51 17.87
CA LEU A 185 13.34 -7.12 17.70
C LEU A 185 14.15 -7.23 19.01
N PHE A 186 13.52 -6.86 20.15
CA PHE A 186 14.22 -6.88 21.46
C PHE A 186 14.19 -8.24 22.15
N ILE A 187 13.14 -9.04 21.99
CA ILE A 187 12.92 -10.26 22.78
C ILE A 187 13.39 -11.52 22.05
N LYS A 188 13.21 -11.61 20.76
CA LYS A 188 13.59 -12.79 19.98
C LYS A 188 15.05 -12.66 19.52
N LYS A 189 15.91 -13.44 20.16
CA LYS A 189 17.26 -13.71 19.64
C LYS A 189 17.15 -14.13 18.14
N PHE A 190 17.31 -13.19 17.24
CA PHE A 190 17.74 -13.29 15.83
C PHE A 190 17.15 -14.38 14.90
N ASN A 191 16.07 -15.08 15.27
CA ASN A 191 15.59 -16.21 14.47
C ASN A 191 14.85 -15.86 13.17
N ASN A 192 14.41 -14.60 12.95
CA ASN A 192 13.79 -14.17 11.69
C ASN A 192 13.95 -12.64 11.53
N ILE A 193 15.17 -12.16 11.64
CA ILE A 193 15.49 -10.73 11.59
C ILE A 193 14.94 -10.05 10.33
N SER A 194 15.11 -10.67 9.16
CA SER A 194 14.69 -10.10 7.89
C SER A 194 13.19 -9.82 7.87
N GLN A 195 12.37 -10.77 8.33
CA GLN A 195 10.91 -10.59 8.41
C GLN A 195 10.55 -9.49 9.40
N THR A 196 11.15 -9.50 10.59
CA THR A 196 10.83 -8.52 11.64
C THR A 196 11.24 -7.10 11.22
N VAL A 197 12.41 -6.93 10.62
CA VAL A 197 12.88 -5.63 10.09
C VAL A 197 11.97 -5.13 8.97
N SER A 198 11.56 -6.01 8.04
CA SER A 198 10.66 -5.65 6.96
C SER A 198 9.29 -5.17 7.47
N HIS A 199 8.69 -5.89 8.43
CA HIS A 199 7.41 -5.51 9.02
C HIS A 199 7.53 -4.24 9.86
N PHE A 200 8.64 -4.06 10.59
CA PHE A 200 8.93 -2.84 11.32
C PHE A 200 9.05 -1.64 10.38
N GLY A 201 9.87 -1.75 9.33
CA GLY A 201 10.02 -0.70 8.31
C GLY A 201 8.70 -0.35 7.62
N PHE A 202 7.89 -1.37 7.31
CA PHE A 202 6.56 -1.16 6.74
C PHE A 202 5.63 -0.42 7.71
N SER A 203 5.62 -0.77 8.99
CA SER A 203 4.82 -0.06 10.00
C SER A 203 5.23 1.41 10.15
N LEU A 204 6.53 1.70 10.13
CA LEU A 204 7.06 3.06 10.14
C LEU A 204 6.62 3.86 8.90
N LEU A 205 6.69 3.23 7.72
CA LEU A 205 6.25 3.85 6.47
C LEU A 205 4.77 4.25 6.54
N ILE A 206 3.90 3.32 6.97
CA ILE A 206 2.47 3.58 7.10
C ILE A 206 2.21 4.69 8.13
N LEU A 207 2.83 4.64 9.30
CA LEU A 207 2.71 5.70 10.31
C LEU A 207 3.15 7.06 9.77
N SER A 208 4.28 7.11 9.05
CA SER A 208 4.78 8.36 8.45
C SER A 208 3.81 8.94 7.43
N ILE A 209 3.22 8.10 6.57
CA ILE A 209 2.21 8.52 5.59
C ILE A 209 0.97 9.05 6.29
N LEU A 210 0.48 8.34 7.32
CA LEU A 210 -0.72 8.75 8.07
C LEU A 210 -0.49 10.05 8.83
N PHE A 211 0.64 10.20 9.50
CA PHE A 211 0.97 11.46 10.16
C PHE A 211 1.16 12.61 9.19
N ASN A 212 1.82 12.38 8.06
CA ASN A 212 1.92 13.40 7.03
C ASN A 212 0.53 13.83 6.52
N SER A 213 -0.37 12.87 6.28
CA SER A 213 -1.74 13.17 5.83
C SER A 213 -2.55 13.99 6.84
N ILE A 214 -2.34 13.76 8.15
CA ILE A 214 -3.08 14.46 9.22
C ILE A 214 -2.46 15.83 9.54
N LEU A 215 -1.13 15.93 9.50
CA LEU A 215 -0.41 17.15 9.88
C LEU A 215 -0.20 18.11 8.72
N SER A 216 -0.34 17.67 7.47
CA SER A 216 -0.27 18.54 6.30
C SER A 216 -1.60 19.23 6.08
N SER A 217 -1.53 20.51 5.75
CA SER A 217 -2.67 21.30 5.27
C SER A 217 -2.36 21.79 3.86
N GLU A 218 -3.22 21.48 2.91
CA GLU A 218 -3.13 21.97 1.55
C GLU A 218 -4.14 23.10 1.36
N ILE A 219 -3.67 24.25 0.87
CA ILE A 219 -4.51 25.40 0.58
C ILE A 219 -4.43 25.65 -0.92
N ILE A 220 -5.56 25.49 -1.59
CA ILE A 220 -5.70 25.79 -3.01
C ILE A 220 -6.49 27.10 -3.12
N THR A 221 -5.87 28.14 -3.64
CA THR A 221 -6.51 29.45 -3.83
C THR A 221 -6.07 30.07 -5.15
N ASN A 222 -6.96 30.85 -5.76
CA ASN A 222 -6.65 31.66 -6.94
C ASN A 222 -6.28 33.08 -6.49
N ILE A 223 -5.04 33.45 -6.72
CA ILE A 223 -4.50 34.75 -6.33
C ILE A 223 -4.16 35.55 -7.62
N LYS A 224 -4.66 36.79 -7.75
CA LYS A 224 -4.28 37.69 -8.85
C LYS A 224 -2.96 38.39 -8.55
N ILE A 225 -2.27 38.84 -9.61
CA ILE A 225 -1.05 39.62 -9.46
C ILE A 225 -1.34 40.86 -8.63
N GLY A 226 -0.56 41.07 -7.55
CA GLY A 226 -0.74 42.16 -6.63
C GLY A 226 -1.66 41.88 -5.44
N GLU A 227 -2.33 40.74 -5.39
CA GLU A 227 -3.15 40.35 -4.23
C GLU A 227 -2.30 39.64 -3.16
N ARG A 228 -2.76 39.78 -1.90
CA ARG A 228 -2.22 39.12 -0.73
C ARG A 228 -3.20 38.04 -0.26
N TYR A 229 -2.69 36.94 0.16
CA TYR A 229 -3.45 35.84 0.78
C TYR A 229 -2.86 35.57 2.16
N ASP A 230 -3.67 35.80 3.19
CA ASP A 230 -3.29 35.54 4.58
C ASP A 230 -3.63 34.10 4.95
N TYR A 231 -2.69 33.34 5.46
CA TYR A 231 -2.93 32.04 6.02
C TYR A 231 -2.33 31.92 7.43
N ASN A 232 -2.77 30.94 8.20
CA ASN A 232 -2.43 30.81 9.63
C ASN A 232 -0.93 30.90 10.00
N LYS A 233 -0.02 30.78 9.05
CA LYS A 233 1.44 30.80 9.27
C LYS A 233 2.16 31.96 8.57
N GLY A 234 1.44 32.86 7.89
CA GLY A 234 2.05 33.96 7.17
C GLY A 234 1.20 34.53 6.03
N GLU A 235 1.77 35.41 5.26
CA GLU A 235 1.16 36.07 4.10
C GLU A 235 1.86 35.61 2.81
N ILE A 236 1.09 35.31 1.78
CA ILE A 236 1.60 35.05 0.43
C ILE A 236 1.25 36.26 -0.42
N PHE A 237 2.25 36.87 -1.04
CA PHE A 237 2.08 37.99 -1.96
C PHE A 237 2.53 37.61 -3.36
N PHE A 238 1.62 37.64 -4.33
CA PHE A 238 1.94 37.34 -5.73
C PHE A 238 2.46 38.59 -6.44
N LYS A 239 3.79 38.73 -6.54
CA LYS A 239 4.46 39.90 -7.06
C LYS A 239 4.37 40.06 -8.57
N LYS A 240 4.80 39.08 -9.31
CA LYS A 240 4.85 39.06 -10.78
C LYS A 240 5.12 37.70 -11.32
N ILE A 241 4.82 37.50 -12.59
CA ILE A 241 5.28 36.33 -13.37
C ILE A 241 6.58 36.80 -14.04
N GLU A 242 7.67 36.08 -13.85
CA GLU A 242 8.91 36.25 -14.63
C GLU A 242 8.83 35.26 -15.82
N GLU A 243 8.92 35.81 -17.05
CA GLU A 243 8.99 35.05 -18.29
C GLU A 243 10.43 34.53 -18.52
#